data_13e304f0765962a7d6be8d65d5489a79
#
_entry.id   13e304f0765962a7d6be8d65d5489a79
#
_cell.length_a   1.000
_cell.length_b   1.000
_cell.length_c   1.000
_cell.angle_alpha   90.00
_cell.angle_beta   90.00
_cell.angle_gamma   90.00
#
_symmetry.space_group_name_H-M   'P 1'
#
loop_
_entity.id
_entity.type
_entity.pdbx_description
1 polymer ?
#
loop_
_entity_poly.entity_id
_entity_poly.type
_entity_poly.pdbx_seq_one_letter_code
_entity_poly.pdbx_strand_id
1 'polypeptide(L)'
;EETAALLDTARPLFEGTGFSVDSLSPQRWRLRLPDGLRPQTASPQVVAGQRLNDWWRQDTETRPWRRLLNEIQMAWHEHPVNDARAARGLPPVNALWLYGGGTPWPQRPAAPTAHVLTALDVPQRAGDWAAWLDALAELDTQLQPLAGPNGLPATPAELLLLGDDRSAALTLKPVSYTHL
;
A
#
# COMPACT_ATOMS: atom_id res chain seq x y z
N GLU A 1 -4.50 3.61 -19.20
CA GLU A 1 -4.25 2.94 -20.49
C GLU A 1 -3.19 1.84 -20.36
N GLU A 2 -1.95 2.15 -19.89
CA GLU A 2 -0.83 1.18 -19.79
C GLU A 2 -1.20 -0.08 -19.02
N THR A 3 -1.75 0.07 -17.82
CA THR A 3 -2.10 -1.06 -16.96
C THR A 3 -3.28 -1.89 -17.48
N ALA A 4 -4.18 -1.30 -18.27
CA ALA A 4 -5.24 -2.04 -18.93
C ALA A 4 -4.67 -2.95 -20.02
N ALA A 5 -3.75 -2.45 -20.86
CA ALA A 5 -3.08 -3.25 -21.89
C ALA A 5 -2.27 -4.41 -21.28
N LEU A 6 -1.58 -4.15 -20.17
CA LEU A 6 -0.86 -5.20 -19.43
C LEU A 6 -1.81 -6.24 -18.83
N LEU A 7 -2.98 -5.83 -18.32
CA LEU A 7 -3.99 -6.75 -17.82
C LEU A 7 -4.56 -7.62 -18.94
N ASP A 8 -4.86 -7.02 -20.09
CA ASP A 8 -5.41 -7.75 -21.24
C ASP A 8 -4.42 -8.83 -21.73
N THR A 9 -3.12 -8.53 -21.74
CA THR A 9 -2.08 -9.51 -22.05
C THR A 9 -1.94 -10.60 -20.98
N ALA A 10 -2.13 -10.26 -19.70
CA ALA A 10 -2.03 -11.22 -18.61
C ALA A 10 -3.29 -12.09 -18.44
N ARG A 11 -4.46 -11.60 -18.84
CA ARG A 11 -5.74 -12.26 -18.59
C ARG A 11 -5.81 -13.72 -19.10
N PRO A 12 -5.36 -14.07 -20.31
CA PRO A 12 -5.36 -15.46 -20.76
C PRO A 12 -4.50 -16.40 -19.90
N LEU A 13 -3.45 -15.88 -19.25
CA LEU A 13 -2.54 -16.69 -18.42
C LEU A 13 -3.21 -17.16 -17.12
N PHE A 14 -4.33 -16.59 -16.74
CA PHE A 14 -5.12 -17.04 -15.60
C PHE A 14 -6.00 -18.26 -15.92
N GLU A 15 -6.25 -18.55 -17.19
CA GLU A 15 -7.10 -19.65 -17.61
C GLU A 15 -6.52 -21.01 -17.16
N GLY A 16 -7.36 -21.86 -16.60
CA GLY A 16 -6.96 -23.20 -16.11
C GLY A 16 -6.08 -23.22 -14.86
N THR A 17 -5.70 -22.06 -14.31
CA THR A 17 -4.82 -21.99 -13.13
C THR A 17 -5.58 -22.07 -11.80
N GLY A 18 -6.89 -21.91 -11.82
CA GLY A 18 -7.74 -21.77 -10.62
C GLY A 18 -7.75 -20.36 -10.04
N PHE A 19 -6.89 -19.45 -10.52
CA PHE A 19 -6.99 -18.04 -10.21
C PHE A 19 -7.98 -17.35 -11.15
N SER A 20 -8.65 -16.30 -10.66
CA SER A 20 -9.39 -15.37 -11.52
C SER A 20 -9.06 -13.93 -11.16
N VAL A 21 -9.14 -13.04 -12.14
CA VAL A 21 -8.73 -11.65 -11.99
C VAL A 21 -9.82 -10.70 -12.46
N ASP A 22 -10.10 -9.67 -11.64
CA ASP A 22 -10.94 -8.53 -11.96
C ASP A 22 -10.16 -7.23 -11.74
N SER A 23 -10.35 -6.24 -12.63
CA SER A 23 -9.81 -4.91 -12.43
C SER A 23 -10.65 -4.14 -11.41
N LEU A 24 -10.01 -3.59 -10.36
CA LEU A 24 -10.64 -2.67 -9.42
C LEU A 24 -10.29 -1.22 -9.73
N SER A 25 -9.05 -0.99 -10.15
CA SER A 25 -8.52 0.30 -10.56
C SER A 25 -7.31 0.05 -11.47
N PRO A 26 -6.78 1.07 -12.13
CA PRO A 26 -5.60 0.89 -13.00
C PRO A 26 -4.42 0.20 -12.33
N GLN A 27 -4.26 0.35 -11.01
CA GLN A 27 -3.11 -0.18 -10.28
C GLN A 27 -3.47 -1.32 -9.32
N ARG A 28 -4.74 -1.68 -9.21
CA ARG A 28 -5.21 -2.70 -8.28
C ARG A 28 -6.16 -3.66 -8.97
N TRP A 29 -5.81 -4.93 -8.90
CA TRP A 29 -6.62 -6.03 -9.39
C TRP A 29 -7.11 -6.87 -8.21
N ARG A 30 -8.32 -7.36 -8.29
CA ARG A 30 -8.83 -8.33 -7.35
C ARG A 30 -8.51 -9.72 -7.86
N LEU A 31 -7.81 -10.50 -7.06
CA LEU A 31 -7.55 -11.89 -7.34
C LEU A 31 -8.45 -12.77 -6.48
N ARG A 32 -9.12 -13.72 -7.11
CA ARG A 32 -9.67 -14.88 -6.41
C ARG A 32 -8.63 -15.98 -6.47
N LEU A 33 -8.31 -16.56 -5.32
CA LEU A 33 -7.33 -17.62 -5.21
C LEU A 33 -8.01 -18.99 -5.35
N PRO A 34 -7.28 -20.01 -5.82
CA PRO A 34 -7.75 -21.41 -5.76
C PRO A 34 -8.10 -21.83 -4.32
N ASP A 35 -9.04 -22.76 -4.19
CA ASP A 35 -9.44 -23.27 -2.90
C ASP A 35 -8.23 -23.89 -2.15
N GLY A 36 -8.15 -23.58 -0.86
CA GLY A 36 -7.06 -24.06 -0.01
C GLY A 36 -5.77 -23.23 -0.06
N LEU A 37 -5.59 -22.35 -1.05
CA LEU A 37 -4.42 -21.47 -1.11
C LEU A 37 -4.59 -20.28 -0.14
N ARG A 38 -3.68 -20.18 0.83
CA ARG A 38 -3.69 -19.15 1.90
C ARG A 38 -2.31 -18.50 2.05
N PRO A 39 -1.79 -17.83 1.01
CA PRO A 39 -0.44 -17.27 1.08
C PRO A 39 -0.37 -16.16 2.13
N GLN A 40 0.68 -16.20 2.93
CA GLN A 40 1.01 -15.08 3.81
C GLN A 40 1.73 -14.02 2.99
N THR A 41 1.18 -12.81 2.98
CA THR A 41 1.70 -11.70 2.18
C THR A 41 1.78 -10.43 3.02
N ALA A 42 2.67 -9.53 2.64
CA ALA A 42 2.77 -8.21 3.25
C ALA A 42 2.15 -7.14 2.35
N SER A 43 1.70 -6.04 2.93
CA SER A 43 1.14 -4.94 2.15
C SER A 43 2.22 -4.23 1.32
N PRO A 44 1.87 -3.62 0.18
CA PRO A 44 2.83 -2.86 -0.62
C PRO A 44 3.54 -1.75 0.18
N GLN A 45 2.88 -1.15 1.15
CA GLN A 45 3.45 -0.10 1.99
C GLN A 45 4.63 -0.62 2.83
N VAL A 46 4.53 -1.85 3.33
CA VAL A 46 5.60 -2.48 4.12
C VAL A 46 6.78 -2.89 3.24
N VAL A 47 6.50 -3.38 2.03
CA VAL A 47 7.51 -3.94 1.11
C VAL A 47 8.22 -2.86 0.30
N ALA A 48 7.56 -1.71 0.07
CA ALA A 48 8.14 -0.64 -0.72
C ALA A 48 9.46 -0.13 -0.13
N GLY A 49 10.51 -0.10 -0.96
CA GLY A 49 11.87 0.28 -0.55
C GLY A 49 12.67 -0.82 0.13
N GLN A 50 12.07 -1.99 0.38
CA GLN A 50 12.76 -3.15 0.95
C GLN A 50 13.32 -4.08 -0.13
N ARG A 51 14.20 -5.00 0.27
CA ARG A 51 14.65 -6.06 -0.64
C ARG A 51 13.54 -7.05 -0.88
N LEU A 52 13.13 -7.22 -2.13
CA LEU A 52 12.02 -8.10 -2.49
C LEU A 52 12.21 -9.54 -1.99
N ASN A 53 13.45 -10.05 -1.99
CA ASN A 53 13.75 -11.42 -1.54
C ASN A 53 13.39 -11.68 -0.08
N ASP A 54 13.41 -10.67 0.78
CA ASP A 54 13.07 -10.81 2.20
C ASP A 54 11.57 -11.07 2.40
N TRP A 55 10.77 -10.66 1.42
CA TRP A 55 9.31 -10.76 1.42
C TRP A 55 8.76 -11.81 0.44
N TRP A 56 9.63 -12.34 -0.43
CA TRP A 56 9.26 -13.29 -1.46
C TRP A 56 9.32 -14.72 -0.94
N ARG A 57 8.19 -15.24 -0.51
CA ARG A 57 8.13 -16.61 0.04
C ARG A 57 8.40 -17.66 -1.03
N GLN A 58 9.29 -18.60 -0.69
CA GLN A 58 9.72 -19.69 -1.55
C GLN A 58 9.07 -21.05 -1.17
N ASP A 59 8.06 -21.03 -0.29
CA ASP A 59 7.38 -22.24 0.15
C ASP A 59 6.60 -22.92 -0.98
N THR A 60 6.23 -24.18 -0.73
CA THR A 60 5.48 -24.99 -1.69
C THR A 60 4.07 -24.46 -1.92
N GLU A 61 3.47 -23.86 -0.90
CA GLU A 61 2.13 -23.31 -0.94
C GLU A 61 2.02 -22.16 -1.97
N THR A 62 3.01 -21.30 -2.04
CA THR A 62 3.02 -20.17 -2.98
C THR A 62 3.47 -20.53 -4.39
N ARG A 63 3.87 -21.79 -4.65
CA ARG A 63 4.35 -22.24 -5.96
C ARG A 63 3.38 -21.97 -7.12
N PRO A 64 2.05 -22.21 -6.99
CA PRO A 64 1.11 -21.92 -8.09
C PRO A 64 1.10 -20.43 -8.46
N TRP A 65 1.12 -19.55 -7.47
CA TRP A 65 1.19 -18.12 -7.70
C TRP A 65 2.51 -17.69 -8.35
N ARG A 66 3.64 -18.20 -7.86
CA ARG A 66 4.95 -17.88 -8.43
C ARG A 66 5.07 -18.31 -9.90
N ARG A 67 4.51 -19.48 -10.24
CA ARG A 67 4.49 -19.96 -11.63
C ARG A 67 3.71 -18.99 -12.52
N LEU A 68 2.49 -18.64 -12.13
CA LEU A 68 1.66 -17.68 -12.87
C LEU A 68 2.36 -16.33 -13.01
N LEU A 69 2.96 -15.84 -11.93
CA LEU A 69 3.67 -14.57 -11.94
C LEU A 69 4.87 -14.58 -12.91
N ASN A 70 5.63 -15.68 -12.96
CA ASN A 70 6.73 -15.81 -13.91
C ASN A 70 6.24 -15.77 -15.36
N GLU A 71 5.11 -16.41 -15.67
CA GLU A 71 4.50 -16.37 -17.00
C GLU A 71 4.07 -14.93 -17.37
N ILE A 72 3.48 -14.22 -16.41
CA ILE A 72 3.13 -12.80 -16.59
C ILE A 72 4.37 -11.93 -16.78
N GLN A 73 5.43 -12.15 -16.01
CA GLN A 73 6.70 -11.42 -16.16
C GLN A 73 7.30 -11.62 -17.55
N MET A 74 7.28 -12.84 -18.07
CA MET A 74 7.76 -13.16 -19.43
C MET A 74 6.91 -12.44 -20.48
N ALA A 75 5.59 -12.49 -20.35
CA ALA A 75 4.68 -11.84 -21.29
C ALA A 75 4.83 -10.31 -21.28
N TRP A 76 5.18 -9.71 -20.16
CA TRP A 76 5.37 -8.27 -20.04
C TRP A 76 6.78 -7.80 -20.40
N HIS A 77 7.76 -8.68 -20.42
CA HIS A 77 9.16 -8.32 -20.69
C HIS A 77 9.32 -7.61 -22.05
N GLU A 78 8.68 -8.15 -23.08
CA GLU A 78 8.71 -7.61 -24.44
C GLU A 78 7.43 -6.84 -24.82
N HIS A 79 6.68 -6.36 -23.82
CA HIS A 79 5.42 -5.70 -24.07
C HIS A 79 5.63 -4.25 -24.54
N PRO A 80 4.92 -3.77 -25.60
CA PRO A 80 5.09 -2.40 -26.14
C PRO A 80 4.92 -1.28 -25.09
N VAL A 81 4.14 -1.51 -24.05
CA VAL A 81 4.02 -0.57 -22.91
C VAL A 81 5.38 -0.36 -22.24
N ASN A 82 6.16 -1.42 -22.05
CA ASN A 82 7.47 -1.32 -21.42
C ASN A 82 8.50 -0.66 -22.33
N ASP A 83 8.43 -0.88 -23.64
CA ASP A 83 9.25 -0.16 -24.62
C ASP A 83 8.94 1.34 -24.59
N ALA A 84 7.65 1.71 -24.56
CA ALA A 84 7.23 3.11 -24.48
C ALA A 84 7.61 3.74 -23.14
N ARG A 85 7.64 2.99 -22.05
CA ARG A 85 8.11 3.44 -20.73
C ARG A 85 9.62 3.69 -20.75
N ALA A 86 10.39 2.74 -21.29
CA ALA A 86 11.84 2.87 -21.43
C ALA A 86 12.22 4.10 -22.26
N ALA A 87 11.52 4.37 -23.36
CA ALA A 87 11.73 5.55 -24.20
C ALA A 87 11.49 6.88 -23.44
N ARG A 88 10.72 6.86 -22.36
CA ARG A 88 10.46 8.00 -21.47
C ARG A 88 11.33 8.01 -20.21
N GLY A 89 12.28 7.09 -20.08
CA GLY A 89 13.13 6.94 -18.89
C GLY A 89 12.38 6.41 -17.66
N LEU A 90 11.23 5.77 -17.86
CA LEU A 90 10.44 5.18 -16.78
C LEU A 90 10.81 3.71 -16.57
N PRO A 91 10.79 3.21 -15.32
CA PRO A 91 11.04 1.80 -15.06
C PRO A 91 9.93 0.93 -15.67
N PRO A 92 10.26 -0.28 -16.18
CA PRO A 92 9.27 -1.21 -16.70
C PRO A 92 8.31 -1.70 -15.61
N VAL A 93 7.09 -2.04 -16.00
CA VAL A 93 6.16 -2.80 -15.17
C VAL A 93 6.37 -4.27 -15.45
N ASN A 94 6.96 -5.00 -14.51
CA ASN A 94 7.40 -6.38 -14.74
C ASN A 94 6.83 -7.40 -13.76
N ALA A 95 6.05 -6.99 -12.78
CA ALA A 95 5.52 -7.92 -11.79
C ALA A 95 4.21 -7.43 -11.17
N LEU A 96 3.48 -8.40 -10.59
CA LEU A 96 2.36 -8.17 -9.70
C LEU A 96 2.78 -8.48 -8.27
N TRP A 97 2.35 -7.66 -7.33
CA TRP A 97 2.51 -7.94 -5.91
C TRP A 97 1.19 -8.43 -5.32
N LEU A 98 1.17 -9.69 -4.86
CA LEU A 98 0.01 -10.25 -4.17
C LEU A 98 -0.01 -9.78 -2.72
N TYR A 99 -1.12 -9.18 -2.30
CA TYR A 99 -1.28 -8.72 -0.93
C TYR A 99 -2.74 -8.73 -0.47
N GLY A 100 -2.95 -8.60 0.83
CA GLY A 100 -4.26 -8.64 1.43
C GLY A 100 -4.81 -10.05 1.50
N GLY A 101 -6.12 -10.14 1.43
CA GLY A 101 -6.82 -11.41 1.56
C GLY A 101 -7.19 -11.71 3.02
N GLY A 102 -8.12 -12.61 3.19
CA GLY A 102 -8.65 -13.04 4.47
C GLY A 102 -10.06 -13.59 4.33
N THR A 103 -10.50 -14.25 5.35
CA THR A 103 -11.90 -14.65 5.46
C THR A 103 -12.76 -13.41 5.74
N PRO A 104 -13.88 -13.22 5.04
CA PRO A 104 -14.77 -12.11 5.33
C PRO A 104 -15.17 -12.11 6.80
N TRP A 105 -15.05 -10.96 7.45
CA TRP A 105 -15.50 -10.80 8.83
C TRP A 105 -17.02 -10.67 8.85
N PRO A 106 -17.77 -11.53 9.55
CA PRO A 106 -19.23 -11.52 9.53
C PRO A 106 -19.83 -10.25 10.13
N GLN A 107 -19.15 -9.62 11.07
CA GLN A 107 -19.49 -8.30 11.61
C GLN A 107 -18.27 -7.41 11.53
N ARG A 108 -18.39 -6.34 10.75
CA ARG A 108 -17.39 -5.29 10.76
C ARG A 108 -17.70 -4.37 11.95
N PRO A 109 -16.87 -4.33 13.00
CA PRO A 109 -17.05 -3.29 14.01
C PRO A 109 -17.01 -1.94 13.31
N ALA A 110 -17.83 -1.00 13.76
CA ALA A 110 -17.73 0.38 13.31
C ALA A 110 -16.28 0.82 13.53
N ALA A 111 -15.55 1.05 12.44
CA ALA A 111 -14.19 1.55 12.56
C ALA A 111 -14.25 2.94 13.19
N PRO A 112 -13.43 3.24 14.19
CA PRO A 112 -13.28 4.62 14.65
C PRO A 112 -12.91 5.48 13.45
N THR A 113 -13.42 6.69 13.40
CA THR A 113 -13.05 7.67 12.38
C THR A 113 -11.58 8.00 12.55
N ALA A 114 -10.72 7.38 11.75
CA ALA A 114 -9.28 7.65 11.77
C ALA A 114 -8.90 8.39 10.49
N HIS A 115 -8.15 9.48 10.63
CA HIS A 115 -7.51 10.17 9.52
C HIS A 115 -6.10 9.61 9.37
N VAL A 116 -5.81 8.99 8.22
CA VAL A 116 -4.49 8.45 7.92
C VAL A 116 -3.75 9.44 7.04
N LEU A 117 -2.65 9.97 7.55
CA LEU A 117 -1.81 10.98 6.88
C LEU A 117 -0.52 10.29 6.43
N THR A 118 -0.28 10.23 5.13
CA THR A 118 0.84 9.50 4.51
C THR A 118 1.77 10.41 3.71
N ALA A 119 1.67 11.72 3.89
CA ALA A 119 2.46 12.70 3.12
C ALA A 119 3.98 12.51 3.29
N LEU A 120 4.43 12.01 4.45
CA LEU A 120 5.84 11.78 4.75
C LEU A 120 6.41 10.50 4.14
N ASP A 121 5.58 9.53 3.73
CA ASP A 121 6.00 8.19 3.31
C ASP A 121 6.90 8.22 2.06
N VAL A 122 6.50 8.97 1.05
CA VAL A 122 7.21 9.01 -0.24
C VAL A 122 8.58 9.69 -0.09
N PRO A 123 8.68 10.91 0.45
CA PRO A 123 9.97 11.56 0.64
C PRO A 123 10.89 10.78 1.58
N GLN A 124 10.37 10.17 2.64
CA GLN A 124 11.19 9.34 3.53
C GLN A 124 11.81 8.16 2.78
N ARG A 125 11.03 7.41 2.02
CA ARG A 125 11.55 6.27 1.23
C ARG A 125 12.54 6.67 0.16
N ALA A 126 12.39 7.87 -0.39
CA ALA A 126 13.31 8.43 -1.37
C ALA A 126 14.60 9.01 -0.75
N GLY A 127 14.63 9.18 0.57
CA GLY A 127 15.72 9.91 1.27
C GLY A 127 15.75 11.41 0.93
N ASP A 128 14.63 11.95 0.42
CA ASP A 128 14.49 13.35 0.06
C ASP A 128 14.03 14.15 1.29
N TRP A 129 15.02 14.60 2.06
CA TRP A 129 14.78 15.33 3.31
C TRP A 129 14.22 16.74 3.09
N ALA A 130 14.47 17.34 1.93
CA ALA A 130 13.88 18.64 1.61
C ALA A 130 12.37 18.49 1.40
N ALA A 131 11.95 17.57 0.53
CA ALA A 131 10.53 17.28 0.32
C ALA A 131 9.86 16.73 1.61
N TRP A 132 10.61 16.05 2.48
CA TRP A 132 10.08 15.58 3.77
C TRP A 132 9.75 16.72 4.72
N LEU A 133 10.62 17.75 4.80
CA LEU A 133 10.37 18.95 5.60
C LEU A 133 9.19 19.76 5.06
N ASP A 134 9.08 19.89 3.74
CA ASP A 134 7.94 20.58 3.10
C ASP A 134 6.62 19.83 3.41
N ALA A 135 6.62 18.51 3.30
CA ALA A 135 5.45 17.69 3.64
C ALA A 135 5.09 17.77 5.14
N LEU A 136 6.08 17.89 6.02
CA LEU A 136 5.84 18.09 7.46
C LEU A 136 5.16 19.44 7.73
N ALA A 137 5.60 20.51 7.08
CA ALA A 137 4.98 21.83 7.20
C ALA A 137 3.53 21.85 6.67
N GLU A 138 3.26 21.07 5.61
CA GLU A 138 1.90 20.90 5.11
C GLU A 138 1.02 20.12 6.10
N LEU A 139 1.55 19.08 6.74
CA LEU A 139 0.86 18.32 7.78
C LEU A 139 0.51 19.20 8.98
N ASP A 140 1.42 20.07 9.42
CA ASP A 140 1.13 21.04 10.48
C ASP A 140 -0.09 21.90 10.11
N THR A 141 -0.17 22.36 8.87
CA THR A 141 -1.31 23.14 8.39
C THR A 141 -2.61 22.33 8.39
N GLN A 142 -2.56 21.05 8.02
CA GLN A 142 -3.71 20.15 8.04
C GLN A 142 -4.18 19.83 9.46
N LEU A 143 -3.26 19.78 10.43
CA LEU A 143 -3.57 19.50 11.83
C LEU A 143 -4.04 20.72 12.62
N GLN A 144 -3.72 21.93 12.16
CA GLN A 144 -4.14 23.18 12.81
C GLN A 144 -5.64 23.26 13.15
N PRO A 145 -6.58 22.86 12.26
CA PRO A 145 -8.01 22.90 12.58
C PRO A 145 -8.43 21.98 13.74
N LEU A 146 -7.61 20.98 14.04
CA LEU A 146 -7.82 20.07 15.16
C LEU A 146 -7.30 20.65 16.49
N ALA A 147 -6.44 21.65 16.40
CA ALA A 147 -5.90 22.37 17.55
C ALA A 147 -6.81 23.54 17.90
N GLY A 148 -7.20 23.64 19.16
CA GLY A 148 -7.89 24.82 19.68
C GLY A 148 -6.96 26.06 19.78
N PRO A 149 -7.47 27.19 20.28
CA PRO A 149 -6.72 28.45 20.39
C PRO A 149 -5.38 28.35 21.14
N ASN A 150 -5.26 27.34 22.01
CA ASN A 150 -4.07 27.10 22.84
C ASN A 150 -3.16 26.00 22.28
N GLY A 151 -3.35 25.59 21.02
CA GLY A 151 -2.60 24.50 20.39
C GLY A 151 -2.99 23.10 20.87
N LEU A 152 -4.07 22.98 21.66
CA LEU A 152 -4.59 21.71 22.14
C LEU A 152 -5.98 21.44 21.57
N PRO A 153 -6.35 20.18 21.33
CA PRO A 153 -7.66 19.87 20.75
C PRO A 153 -8.79 20.22 21.73
N ALA A 154 -9.92 20.65 21.18
CA ALA A 154 -11.13 20.95 21.96
C ALA A 154 -11.76 19.69 22.58
N THR A 155 -11.54 18.55 21.97
CA THR A 155 -11.94 17.22 22.45
C THR A 155 -10.73 16.31 22.58
N PRO A 156 -10.73 15.31 23.49
CA PRO A 156 -9.62 14.36 23.55
C PRO A 156 -9.36 13.73 22.18
N ALA A 157 -8.10 13.71 21.78
CA ALA A 157 -7.67 13.11 20.52
C ALA A 157 -6.48 12.19 20.79
N GLU A 158 -6.35 11.18 19.95
CA GLU A 158 -5.20 10.29 19.94
C GLU A 158 -4.45 10.46 18.61
N LEU A 159 -3.15 10.69 18.73
CA LEU A 159 -2.25 10.75 17.57
C LEU A 159 -1.31 9.55 17.63
N LEU A 160 -1.39 8.70 16.60
CA LEU A 160 -0.49 7.58 16.43
C LEU A 160 0.58 7.92 15.39
N LEU A 161 1.82 8.03 15.82
CA LEU A 161 2.98 8.19 14.94
C LEU A 161 3.55 6.83 14.62
N LEU A 162 3.68 6.53 13.33
CA LEU A 162 4.22 5.27 12.83
C LEU A 162 5.53 5.54 12.09
N GLY A 163 6.62 4.92 12.52
CA GLY A 163 7.89 4.89 11.84
C GLY A 163 8.21 3.47 11.36
N ASP A 164 9.38 3.27 10.77
CA ASP A 164 9.78 1.99 10.20
C ASP A 164 9.94 0.88 11.27
N ASP A 165 10.52 1.22 12.41
CA ASP A 165 10.82 0.29 13.51
C ASP A 165 10.17 0.68 14.85
N ARG A 166 9.50 1.82 14.90
CA ARG A 166 8.94 2.40 16.14
C ARG A 166 7.57 3.00 15.90
N SER A 167 6.78 3.02 16.95
CA SER A 167 5.53 3.77 17.00
C SER A 167 5.41 4.51 18.32
N ALA A 168 4.70 5.64 18.31
CA ALA A 168 4.39 6.41 19.50
C ALA A 168 2.91 6.80 19.48
N ALA A 169 2.23 6.57 20.59
CA ALA A 169 0.85 7.03 20.80
C ALA A 169 0.87 8.23 21.75
N LEU A 170 0.28 9.33 21.29
CA LEU A 170 0.12 10.56 22.08
C LEU A 170 -1.35 10.79 22.34
N THR A 171 -1.72 10.86 23.59
CA THR A 171 -3.08 11.26 24.00
C THR A 171 -3.11 12.75 24.30
N LEU A 172 -3.80 13.49 23.46
CA LEU A 172 -3.98 14.93 23.59
C LEU A 172 -5.28 15.18 24.38
N LYS A 173 -5.19 15.91 25.47
CA LYS A 173 -6.35 16.25 26.32
C LYS A 173 -6.54 17.77 26.36
N PRO A 174 -7.79 18.25 26.31
CA PRO A 174 -8.04 19.66 26.56
C PRO A 174 -7.57 20.01 27.99
N VAL A 175 -6.88 21.13 28.13
CA VAL A 175 -6.52 21.65 29.45
C VAL A 175 -7.70 22.45 29.95
N SER A 176 -8.35 22.00 31.01
CA SER A 176 -9.29 22.81 31.76
C SER A 176 -8.53 23.52 32.90
N TYR A 177 -8.35 24.82 32.78
CA TYR A 177 -7.94 25.63 33.94
C TYR A 177 -9.15 25.80 34.84
N THR A 178 -9.28 24.99 35.87
CA THR A 178 -10.09 25.35 37.01
C THR A 178 -9.32 26.42 37.79
N HIS A 179 -9.64 27.67 37.60
CA HIS A 179 -9.25 28.71 38.54
C HIS A 179 -9.98 28.41 39.87
N LEU A 180 -9.22 28.06 40.89
CA LEU A 180 -9.65 28.11 42.30
C LEU A 180 -9.62 29.55 42.72
#